data_1eb6f9bdf2d0ebd41c654103915ee8bd
#
_entry.id   1eb6f9bdf2d0ebd41c654103915ee8bd
#
_cell.length_a   1.000
_cell.length_b   1.000
_cell.length_c   1.000
_cell.angle_alpha   90.00
_cell.angle_beta   90.00
_cell.angle_gamma   90.00
#
_symmetry.space_group_name_H-M   'P 1'
#
loop_
_entity.id
_entity.type
_entity.pdbx_description
1 polymer ?
#
loop_
_entity_poly.entity_id
_entity_poly.type
_entity_poly.pdbx_seq_one_letter_code
_entity_poly.pdbx_strand_id
1 'polypeptide(L)'
;MEPRLHSADELQRCRKMTGPAFSRSELASAFATFEATVARAAETRDWDAWVEQYTPDVEYIEHAAGTMRGRDEVRAWIKQTMTTFPGSHMVAFPTLWSVIDESTGRVILELDNPMRDPGDGSVISATNITIITYAGDGQWSREEDIYNPLRFLRAGMKWCRKAQALGTLDEDAARWMQQYGGA
;
A
#
# COMPACT_ATOMS: atom_id res chain seq x y z
N MET A 1 -14.48 -27.50 23.00
CA MET A 1 -13.07 -27.63 22.56
C MET A 1 -12.37 -26.36 23.00
N GLU A 2 -11.69 -26.38 24.14
CA GLU A 2 -11.01 -25.22 24.70
C GLU A 2 -9.76 -24.88 23.86
N PRO A 3 -9.46 -23.60 23.60
CA PRO A 3 -8.23 -23.21 22.93
C PRO A 3 -7.03 -23.54 23.84
N ARG A 4 -6.07 -24.31 23.33
CA ARG A 4 -4.79 -24.56 24.03
C ARG A 4 -4.07 -23.22 24.18
N LEU A 5 -3.95 -22.74 25.39
CA LEU A 5 -3.03 -21.67 25.75
C LEU A 5 -1.60 -22.21 25.56
N HIS A 6 -0.83 -21.58 24.68
CA HIS A 6 0.59 -21.87 24.54
C HIS A 6 1.30 -21.64 25.88
N SER A 7 2.15 -22.56 26.27
CA SER A 7 2.88 -22.45 27.54
C SER A 7 3.87 -21.27 27.47
N ALA A 8 4.17 -20.67 28.63
CA ALA A 8 5.18 -19.61 28.75
C ALA A 8 6.54 -20.02 28.15
N ASP A 9 6.88 -21.31 28.20
CA ASP A 9 8.09 -21.89 27.60
C ASP A 9 8.05 -21.91 26.07
N GLU A 10 6.90 -22.14 25.45
CA GLU A 10 6.76 -22.06 23.98
C GLU A 10 6.86 -20.62 23.50
N LEU A 11 6.27 -19.67 24.21
CA LEU A 11 6.41 -18.24 23.97
C LEU A 11 7.87 -17.76 24.18
N GLN A 12 8.58 -18.34 25.15
CA GLN A 12 9.97 -18.00 25.45
C GLN A 12 10.96 -18.66 24.48
N ARG A 13 10.64 -19.84 23.93
CA ARG A 13 11.40 -20.47 22.83
C ARG A 13 11.28 -19.70 21.52
N CYS A 14 10.12 -19.16 21.17
CA CYS A 14 9.95 -18.24 20.05
C CYS A 14 10.80 -16.96 20.21
N ARG A 15 11.03 -16.49 21.43
CA ARG A 15 11.89 -15.31 21.71
C ARG A 15 13.39 -15.59 21.66
N LYS A 16 13.83 -16.86 21.71
CA LYS A 16 15.25 -17.26 21.78
C LYS A 16 15.90 -17.54 20.41
N MET A 17 15.22 -17.28 19.33
CA MET A 17 15.80 -17.43 18.00
C MET A 17 16.48 -16.14 17.58
N THR A 18 17.82 -16.16 17.64
CA THR A 18 18.78 -15.44 16.82
C THR A 18 18.62 -13.90 16.75
N GLY A 19 19.75 -13.18 16.76
CA GLY A 19 19.81 -11.77 16.43
C GLY A 19 19.06 -11.43 15.13
N PRO A 20 18.90 -10.15 14.78
CA PRO A 20 18.11 -9.74 13.63
C PRO A 20 18.53 -10.51 12.39
N ALA A 21 17.56 -11.04 11.63
CA ALA A 21 17.81 -11.80 10.40
C ALA A 21 18.55 -10.95 9.36
N PHE A 22 18.34 -9.62 9.43
CA PHE A 22 18.94 -8.63 8.53
C PHE A 22 19.48 -7.45 9.33
N SER A 23 20.57 -6.84 8.84
CA SER A 23 21.11 -5.65 9.46
C SER A 23 20.21 -4.42 9.17
N ARG A 24 20.23 -3.43 10.09
CA ARG A 24 19.54 -2.17 9.87
C ARG A 24 19.94 -1.48 8.56
N SER A 25 21.22 -1.52 8.21
CA SER A 25 21.73 -0.93 6.98
C SER A 25 21.19 -1.61 5.72
N GLU A 26 21.06 -2.93 5.76
CA GLU A 26 20.46 -3.70 4.65
C GLU A 26 18.98 -3.37 4.48
N LEU A 27 18.20 -3.38 5.58
CA LEU A 27 16.79 -3.02 5.58
C LEU A 27 16.58 -1.58 5.10
N ALA A 28 17.40 -0.63 5.54
CA ALA A 28 17.32 0.76 5.11
C ALA A 28 17.63 0.92 3.61
N SER A 29 18.63 0.19 3.10
CA SER A 29 18.94 0.20 1.67
C SER A 29 17.86 -0.44 0.82
N ALA A 30 17.30 -1.57 1.25
CA ALA A 30 16.19 -2.23 0.57
C ALA A 30 14.93 -1.35 0.58
N PHE A 31 14.66 -0.67 1.71
CA PHE A 31 13.53 0.24 1.82
C PHE A 31 13.69 1.47 0.91
N ALA A 32 14.87 2.07 0.83
CA ALA A 32 15.11 3.17 -0.11
C ALA A 32 14.89 2.75 -1.58
N THR A 33 15.24 1.49 -1.93
CA THR A 33 14.93 0.92 -3.24
C THR A 33 13.44 0.71 -3.45
N PHE A 34 12.72 0.26 -2.41
CA PHE A 34 11.26 0.13 -2.42
C PHE A 34 10.60 1.48 -2.73
N GLU A 35 10.95 2.54 -2.00
CA GLU A 35 10.41 3.88 -2.21
C GLU A 35 10.68 4.40 -3.64
N ALA A 36 11.90 4.19 -4.15
CA ALA A 36 12.25 4.57 -5.51
C ALA A 36 11.44 3.80 -6.57
N THR A 37 11.17 2.50 -6.32
CA THR A 37 10.35 1.67 -7.20
C THR A 37 8.90 2.12 -7.21
N VAL A 38 8.33 2.42 -6.04
CA VAL A 38 6.97 2.98 -5.90
C VAL A 38 6.84 4.33 -6.62
N ALA A 39 7.79 5.24 -6.40
CA ALA A 39 7.80 6.56 -7.03
C ALA A 39 7.86 6.44 -8.57
N ARG A 40 8.73 5.57 -9.08
CA ARG A 40 8.85 5.31 -10.51
C ARG A 40 7.58 4.72 -11.10
N ALA A 41 6.95 3.75 -10.41
CA ALA A 41 5.69 3.16 -10.88
C ALA A 41 4.56 4.19 -10.92
N ALA A 42 4.49 5.08 -9.93
CA ALA A 42 3.52 6.17 -9.92
C ALA A 42 3.71 7.13 -11.11
N GLU A 43 4.96 7.46 -11.46
CA GLU A 43 5.32 8.34 -12.58
C GLU A 43 5.07 7.69 -13.95
N THR A 44 5.55 6.45 -14.14
CA THR A 44 5.53 5.75 -15.43
C THR A 44 4.27 4.94 -15.68
N ARG A 45 3.50 4.65 -14.62
CA ARG A 45 2.37 3.70 -14.62
C ARG A 45 2.77 2.27 -14.96
N ASP A 46 4.05 1.94 -14.81
CA ASP A 46 4.59 0.58 -14.99
C ASP A 46 4.45 -0.24 -13.69
N TRP A 47 3.25 -0.75 -13.48
CA TRP A 47 2.93 -1.61 -12.34
C TRP A 47 3.46 -3.03 -12.51
N ASP A 48 3.82 -3.45 -13.72
CA ASP A 48 4.49 -4.73 -13.95
C ASP A 48 5.89 -4.72 -13.33
N ALA A 49 6.67 -3.64 -13.57
CA ALA A 49 7.98 -3.47 -12.95
C ALA A 49 7.89 -3.32 -11.41
N TRP A 50 6.83 -2.68 -10.91
CA TRP A 50 6.62 -2.52 -9.46
C TRP A 50 6.46 -3.88 -8.75
N VAL A 51 5.76 -4.83 -9.35
CA VAL A 51 5.51 -6.16 -8.73
C VAL A 51 6.79 -6.98 -8.59
N GLU A 52 7.82 -6.74 -9.43
CA GLU A 52 9.07 -7.51 -9.38
C GLU A 52 9.90 -7.30 -8.11
N GLN A 53 9.60 -6.28 -7.30
CA GLN A 53 10.22 -6.08 -5.98
C GLN A 53 9.77 -7.09 -4.91
N TYR A 54 8.73 -7.87 -5.18
CA TYR A 54 8.24 -8.91 -4.26
C TYR A 54 8.82 -10.28 -4.60
N THR A 55 8.81 -11.19 -3.63
CA THR A 55 9.10 -12.61 -3.88
C THR A 55 8.02 -13.24 -4.78
N PRO A 56 8.32 -14.34 -5.51
CA PRO A 56 7.32 -15.00 -6.35
C PRO A 56 6.07 -15.47 -5.60
N ASP A 57 6.19 -15.77 -4.31
CA ASP A 57 5.15 -16.27 -3.41
C ASP A 57 4.63 -15.22 -2.43
N VAL A 58 4.81 -13.95 -2.71
CA VAL A 58 4.38 -12.83 -1.85
C VAL A 58 2.95 -12.98 -1.34
N GLU A 59 2.72 -12.58 -0.09
CA GLU A 59 1.39 -12.38 0.47
C GLU A 59 1.11 -10.87 0.56
N TYR A 60 0.17 -10.39 -0.25
CA TYR A 60 -0.27 -9.00 -0.23
C TYR A 60 -1.68 -8.91 0.38
N ILE A 61 -1.83 -8.18 1.48
CA ILE A 61 -3.08 -8.04 2.22
C ILE A 61 -3.60 -6.60 2.06
N GLU A 62 -4.70 -6.48 1.37
CA GLU A 62 -5.44 -5.25 1.19
C GLU A 62 -6.81 -5.40 1.86
N HIS A 63 -7.07 -4.62 2.92
CA HIS A 63 -8.21 -4.87 3.81
C HIS A 63 -9.60 -4.67 3.17
N ALA A 64 -9.71 -3.94 2.06
CA ALA A 64 -10.96 -3.80 1.33
C ALA A 64 -11.10 -4.79 0.16
N ALA A 65 -9.97 -5.27 -0.41
CA ALA A 65 -9.97 -6.18 -1.56
C ALA A 65 -9.72 -7.65 -1.16
N GLY A 66 -9.03 -7.89 -0.04
CA GLY A 66 -8.69 -9.23 0.42
C GLY A 66 -7.19 -9.54 0.34
N THR A 67 -6.84 -10.80 0.27
CA THR A 67 -5.44 -11.26 0.21
C THR A 67 -5.11 -11.81 -1.17
N MET A 68 -4.07 -11.25 -1.80
CA MET A 68 -3.47 -11.73 -3.03
C MET A 68 -2.25 -12.59 -2.70
N ARG A 69 -2.08 -13.74 -3.38
CA ARG A 69 -0.97 -14.66 -3.16
C ARG A 69 -0.17 -14.86 -4.45
N GLY A 70 1.10 -14.55 -4.35
CA GLY A 70 2.01 -14.57 -5.49
C GLY A 70 1.91 -13.32 -6.38
N ARG A 71 2.99 -13.07 -7.14
CA ARG A 71 3.11 -11.88 -7.99
C ARG A 71 1.99 -11.73 -9.01
N ASP A 72 1.45 -12.83 -9.53
CA ASP A 72 0.46 -12.75 -10.60
C ASP A 72 -0.89 -12.21 -10.11
N GLU A 73 -1.32 -12.60 -8.90
CA GLU A 73 -2.52 -12.04 -8.29
C GLU A 73 -2.31 -10.57 -7.90
N VAL A 74 -1.15 -10.24 -7.33
CA VAL A 74 -0.79 -8.83 -7.00
C VAL A 74 -0.76 -7.98 -8.26
N ARG A 75 -0.17 -8.48 -9.35
CA ARG A 75 -0.10 -7.79 -10.65
C ARG A 75 -1.49 -7.51 -11.23
N ALA A 76 -2.37 -8.50 -11.22
CA ALA A 76 -3.72 -8.35 -11.71
C ALA A 76 -4.50 -7.31 -10.88
N TRP A 77 -4.41 -7.39 -9.56
CA TRP A 77 -5.06 -6.47 -8.63
C TRP A 77 -4.55 -5.04 -8.78
N ILE A 78 -3.23 -4.80 -8.74
CA ILE A 78 -2.70 -3.44 -8.81
C ILE A 78 -3.01 -2.76 -10.13
N LYS A 79 -2.90 -3.49 -11.26
CA LYS A 79 -3.23 -2.95 -12.58
C LYS A 79 -4.70 -2.54 -12.65
N GLN A 80 -5.61 -3.34 -12.13
CA GLN A 80 -7.02 -2.98 -12.06
C GLN A 80 -7.26 -1.77 -11.14
N THR A 81 -6.68 -1.77 -9.95
CA THR A 81 -6.81 -0.67 -8.98
C THR A 81 -6.32 0.65 -9.57
N MET A 82 -5.16 0.64 -10.22
CA MET A 82 -4.54 1.85 -10.74
C MET A 82 -5.05 2.30 -12.11
N THR A 83 -5.98 1.55 -12.71
CA THR A 83 -6.69 1.94 -13.94
C THR A 83 -8.13 2.36 -13.70
N THR A 84 -8.65 2.20 -12.48
CA THR A 84 -10.01 2.59 -12.10
C THR A 84 -9.99 3.70 -11.05
N PHE A 85 -10.98 4.60 -11.08
CA PHE A 85 -11.12 5.62 -10.04
C PHE A 85 -11.45 4.97 -8.67
N PRO A 86 -10.84 5.40 -7.54
CA PRO A 86 -9.97 6.57 -7.38
C PRO A 86 -8.48 6.31 -7.66
N GLY A 87 -8.01 5.06 -7.76
CA GLY A 87 -6.61 4.69 -7.95
C GLY A 87 -5.98 5.33 -9.21
N SER A 88 -6.71 5.38 -10.32
CA SER A 88 -6.25 6.01 -11.56
C SER A 88 -5.88 7.50 -11.40
N HIS A 89 -6.41 8.14 -10.37
CA HIS A 89 -6.19 9.55 -10.05
C HIS A 89 -5.15 9.77 -8.96
N MET A 90 -4.65 8.74 -8.30
CA MET A 90 -3.51 8.83 -7.38
C MET A 90 -2.22 9.02 -8.19
N VAL A 91 -1.47 10.06 -7.87
CA VAL A 91 -0.31 10.50 -8.68
C VAL A 91 1.04 10.24 -8.02
N ALA A 92 1.04 9.94 -6.72
CA ALA A 92 2.23 9.65 -5.94
C ALA A 92 1.88 8.85 -4.68
N PHE A 93 2.90 8.27 -4.04
CA PHE A 93 2.76 7.52 -2.79
C PHE A 93 3.96 7.84 -1.87
N PRO A 94 4.11 9.11 -1.44
CA PRO A 94 5.25 9.48 -0.60
C PRO A 94 5.12 8.91 0.81
N THR A 95 6.23 8.40 1.35
CA THR A 95 6.35 8.04 2.76
C THR A 95 6.37 9.29 3.61
N LEU A 96 5.45 9.40 4.57
CA LEU A 96 5.41 10.50 5.53
C LEU A 96 6.35 10.25 6.73
N TRP A 97 6.38 9.02 7.20
CA TRP A 97 7.32 8.51 8.21
C TRP A 97 7.46 7.00 8.10
N SER A 98 8.55 6.44 8.63
CA SER A 98 8.77 5.00 8.69
C SER A 98 9.51 4.58 9.95
N VAL A 99 9.35 3.31 10.32
CA VAL A 99 10.07 2.62 11.39
C VAL A 99 10.60 1.30 10.88
N ILE A 100 11.89 1.04 11.07
CA ILE A 100 12.53 -0.24 10.76
C ILE A 100 12.56 -1.08 12.02
N ASP A 101 11.92 -2.25 11.98
CA ASP A 101 12.00 -3.30 13.00
C ASP A 101 12.97 -4.39 12.54
N GLU A 102 14.22 -4.29 12.97
CA GLU A 102 15.28 -5.24 12.66
C GLU A 102 14.99 -6.64 13.20
N SER A 103 14.26 -6.71 14.33
CA SER A 103 13.99 -7.99 15.00
C SER A 103 13.06 -8.90 14.18
N THR A 104 12.22 -8.32 13.34
CA THR A 104 11.26 -9.04 12.49
C THR A 104 11.53 -8.86 10.99
N GLY A 105 12.52 -8.06 10.61
CA GLY A 105 12.80 -7.73 9.21
C GLY A 105 11.68 -6.91 8.55
N ARG A 106 10.98 -6.06 9.33
CA ARG A 106 9.85 -5.29 8.84
C ARG A 106 10.14 -3.80 8.76
N VAL A 107 9.50 -3.16 7.81
CA VAL A 107 9.35 -1.71 7.79
C VAL A 107 7.87 -1.37 7.90
N ILE A 108 7.54 -0.47 8.82
CA ILE A 108 6.20 0.08 9.01
C ILE A 108 6.27 1.54 8.54
N LEU A 109 5.38 1.92 7.65
CA LEU A 109 5.39 3.26 7.08
C LEU A 109 3.98 3.83 6.92
N GLU A 110 3.85 5.14 6.99
CA GLU A 110 2.64 5.85 6.55
C GLU A 110 2.87 6.40 5.15
N LEU A 111 2.00 6.02 4.23
CA LEU A 111 1.95 6.55 2.87
C LEU A 111 0.85 7.59 2.75
N ASP A 112 1.14 8.70 2.06
CA ASP A 112 0.11 9.58 1.52
C ASP A 112 -0.26 9.16 0.11
N ASN A 113 -1.53 9.36 -0.26
CA ASN A 113 -2.07 9.00 -1.57
C ASN A 113 -2.72 10.23 -2.21
N PRO A 114 -1.92 11.23 -2.63
CA PRO A 114 -2.45 12.44 -3.25
C PRO A 114 -3.07 12.12 -4.61
N MET A 115 -4.27 12.64 -4.81
CA MET A 115 -4.95 12.62 -6.09
C MET A 115 -4.43 13.76 -6.96
N ARG A 116 -4.52 13.61 -8.29
CA ARG A 116 -4.22 14.69 -9.23
C ARG A 116 -5.02 15.95 -8.92
N ASP A 117 -4.49 17.09 -9.31
CA ASP A 117 -5.18 18.38 -9.17
C ASP A 117 -6.56 18.34 -9.83
N PRO A 118 -7.64 18.67 -9.13
CA PRO A 118 -8.97 18.78 -9.72
C PRO A 118 -9.12 20.01 -10.65
N GLY A 119 -8.15 20.92 -10.70
CA GLY A 119 -8.11 22.07 -11.59
C GLY A 119 -7.96 23.44 -10.91
N ASP A 120 -7.74 23.46 -9.58
CA ASP A 120 -7.57 24.71 -8.81
C ASP A 120 -6.33 24.71 -7.88
N GLY A 121 -5.41 23.78 -8.09
CA GLY A 121 -4.20 23.62 -7.29
C GLY A 121 -4.42 22.96 -5.92
N SER A 122 -5.61 22.49 -5.61
CA SER A 122 -5.85 21.87 -4.31
C SER A 122 -5.33 20.44 -4.24
N VAL A 123 -4.71 20.11 -3.10
CA VAL A 123 -4.29 18.75 -2.78
C VAL A 123 -5.40 18.03 -1.99
N ILE A 124 -5.81 16.89 -2.51
CA ILE A 124 -6.77 15.99 -1.86
C ILE A 124 -6.11 14.63 -1.75
N SER A 125 -5.99 14.11 -0.54
CA SER A 125 -5.32 12.83 -0.28
C SER A 125 -5.97 12.05 0.86
N ALA A 126 -5.56 10.79 0.99
CA ALA A 126 -5.82 9.94 2.15
C ALA A 126 -4.56 9.15 2.47
N THR A 127 -4.36 8.80 3.75
CA THR A 127 -3.19 8.05 4.20
C THR A 127 -3.55 6.62 4.58
N ASN A 128 -2.59 5.70 4.41
CA ASN A 128 -2.62 4.35 4.93
C ASN A 128 -1.33 4.02 5.68
N ILE A 129 -1.39 3.02 6.56
CA ILE A 129 -0.20 2.38 7.13
C ILE A 129 0.08 1.15 6.28
N THR A 130 1.31 1.05 5.79
CA THR A 130 1.82 -0.12 5.08
C THR A 130 2.84 -0.82 5.96
N ILE A 131 2.76 -2.14 6.04
CA ILE A 131 3.73 -3.00 6.71
C ILE A 131 4.34 -3.92 5.67
N ILE A 132 5.63 -3.76 5.39
CA ILE A 132 6.37 -4.64 4.47
C ILE A 132 7.33 -5.54 5.25
N THR A 133 7.47 -6.80 4.82
CA THR A 133 8.38 -7.80 5.41
C THR A 133 9.43 -8.18 4.39
N TYR A 134 10.68 -7.95 4.75
CA TYR A 134 11.84 -8.23 3.90
C TYR A 134 12.17 -9.71 3.86
N ALA A 135 12.54 -10.20 2.68
CA ALA A 135 12.92 -11.60 2.45
C ALA A 135 14.42 -11.81 2.16
N GLY A 136 15.19 -10.72 2.04
CA GLY A 136 16.56 -10.74 1.54
C GLY A 136 16.63 -10.44 0.04
N ASP A 137 17.83 -10.25 -0.48
CA ASP A 137 18.11 -10.05 -1.90
C ASP A 137 17.31 -8.90 -2.57
N GLY A 138 16.97 -7.88 -1.78
CA GLY A 138 16.19 -6.72 -2.24
C GLY A 138 14.70 -7.01 -2.45
N GLN A 139 14.17 -8.15 -1.99
CA GLN A 139 12.78 -8.56 -2.21
C GLN A 139 11.95 -8.54 -0.92
N TRP A 140 10.63 -8.32 -1.09
CA TRP A 140 9.65 -8.28 -0.01
C TRP A 140 8.69 -9.47 -0.14
N SER A 141 8.55 -10.25 0.95
CA SER A 141 7.69 -11.44 0.97
C SER A 141 6.26 -11.15 1.42
N ARG A 142 6.04 -10.00 2.03
CA ARG A 142 4.71 -9.62 2.51
C ARG A 142 4.53 -8.11 2.50
N GLU A 143 3.34 -7.69 2.12
CA GLU A 143 2.85 -6.32 2.32
C GLU A 143 1.45 -6.37 2.92
N GLU A 144 1.14 -5.43 3.81
CA GLU A 144 -0.20 -5.26 4.38
C GLU A 144 -0.54 -3.78 4.44
N ASP A 145 -1.64 -3.39 3.77
CA ASP A 145 -2.17 -2.05 3.77
C ASP A 145 -3.33 -1.91 4.75
N ILE A 146 -3.12 -1.11 5.80
CA ILE A 146 -4.08 -0.89 6.87
C ILE A 146 -4.62 0.54 6.78
N TYR A 147 -5.90 0.67 6.50
CA TYR A 147 -6.54 1.98 6.38
C TYR A 147 -8.03 1.93 6.71
N ASN A 148 -8.62 3.12 6.85
CA ASN A 148 -10.07 3.25 6.95
C ASN A 148 -10.66 3.54 5.55
N PRO A 149 -11.38 2.59 4.92
CA PRO A 149 -11.95 2.78 3.58
C PRO A 149 -12.82 4.02 3.44
N LEU A 150 -13.49 4.45 4.52
CA LEU A 150 -14.30 5.67 4.51
C LEU A 150 -13.47 6.96 4.34
N ARG A 151 -12.19 6.96 4.73
CA ARG A 151 -11.30 8.12 4.46
C ARG A 151 -11.01 8.23 2.97
N PHE A 152 -10.72 7.12 2.31
CA PHE A 152 -10.50 7.07 0.86
C PHE A 152 -11.78 7.42 0.09
N LEU A 153 -12.93 6.87 0.50
CA LEU A 153 -14.24 7.24 -0.07
C LEU A 153 -14.48 8.75 0.03
N ARG A 154 -14.25 9.35 1.21
CA ARG A 154 -14.44 10.79 1.42
C ARG A 154 -13.47 11.63 0.58
N ALA A 155 -12.22 11.22 0.44
CA ALA A 155 -11.24 11.89 -0.41
C ALA A 155 -11.68 11.86 -1.88
N GLY A 156 -12.08 10.70 -2.40
CA GLY A 156 -12.61 10.54 -3.76
C GLY A 156 -13.85 11.40 -3.99
N MET A 157 -14.82 11.39 -3.07
CA MET A 157 -16.02 12.21 -3.17
C MET A 157 -15.72 13.72 -3.11
N LYS A 158 -14.76 14.13 -2.28
CA LYS A 158 -14.30 15.53 -2.22
C LYS A 158 -13.67 15.95 -3.54
N TRP A 159 -12.84 15.07 -4.13
CA TRP A 159 -12.23 15.30 -5.43
C TRP A 159 -13.30 15.43 -6.53
N CYS A 160 -14.24 14.49 -6.62
CA CYS A 160 -15.31 14.50 -7.62
C CYS A 160 -16.16 15.77 -7.55
N ARG A 161 -16.63 16.16 -6.35
CA ARG A 161 -17.45 17.38 -6.17
C ARG A 161 -16.68 18.63 -6.61
N LYS A 162 -15.38 18.68 -6.31
CA LYS A 162 -14.53 19.81 -6.70
C LYS A 162 -14.32 19.86 -8.21
N ALA A 163 -13.96 18.74 -8.82
CA ALA A 163 -13.80 18.61 -10.25
C ALA A 163 -15.12 18.93 -11.01
N GLN A 164 -16.27 18.50 -10.48
CA GLN A 164 -17.57 18.83 -11.05
C GLN A 164 -17.83 20.34 -11.03
N ALA A 165 -17.53 21.01 -9.91
CA ALA A 165 -17.70 22.46 -9.79
C ALA A 165 -16.77 23.25 -10.75
N LEU A 166 -15.64 22.69 -11.10
CA LEU A 166 -14.64 23.27 -12.01
C LEU A 166 -14.83 22.84 -13.47
N GLY A 167 -15.77 21.93 -13.75
CA GLY A 167 -15.98 21.40 -15.11
C GLY A 167 -14.86 20.46 -15.61
N THR A 168 -14.09 19.87 -14.70
CA THR A 168 -12.97 18.97 -14.99
C THR A 168 -13.24 17.51 -14.62
N LEU A 169 -14.46 17.18 -14.19
CA LEU A 169 -14.87 15.83 -13.82
C LEU A 169 -14.90 14.93 -15.05
N ASP A 170 -14.06 13.89 -15.09
CA ASP A 170 -14.08 12.88 -16.15
C ASP A 170 -15.17 11.82 -15.95
N GLU A 171 -15.36 11.00 -16.98
CA GLU A 171 -16.43 10.00 -17.02
C GLU A 171 -16.26 8.90 -15.96
N ASP A 172 -15.03 8.45 -15.68
CA ASP A 172 -14.77 7.39 -14.69
C ASP A 172 -15.10 7.85 -13.28
N ALA A 173 -14.62 9.05 -12.94
CA ALA A 173 -14.92 9.68 -11.66
C ALA A 173 -16.42 10.00 -11.52
N ALA A 174 -17.08 10.41 -12.61
CA ALA A 174 -18.53 10.68 -12.61
C ALA A 174 -19.33 9.40 -12.35
N ARG A 175 -19.00 8.27 -13.01
CA ARG A 175 -19.64 6.97 -12.78
C ARG A 175 -19.44 6.51 -11.34
N TRP A 176 -18.22 6.61 -10.84
CA TRP A 176 -17.90 6.26 -9.45
C TRP A 176 -18.67 7.14 -8.46
N MET A 177 -18.74 8.45 -8.69
CA MET A 177 -19.50 9.37 -7.85
C MET A 177 -20.99 9.03 -7.80
N GLN A 178 -21.59 8.61 -8.93
CA GLN A 178 -22.99 8.17 -8.97
C GLN A 178 -23.21 6.89 -8.16
N GLN A 179 -22.26 5.95 -8.23
CA GLN A 179 -22.37 4.68 -7.49
C GLN A 179 -22.27 4.87 -5.98
N TYR A 180 -21.41 5.75 -5.49
CA TYR A 180 -21.08 5.90 -4.07
C TYR A 180 -21.62 7.20 -3.44
N GLY A 181 -22.16 8.11 -4.23
CA GLY A 181 -22.61 9.43 -3.77
C GLY A 181 -23.93 9.45 -2.99
N GLY A 182 -24.62 8.33 -2.90
CA GLY A 182 -25.85 8.17 -2.12
C GLY A 182 -25.66 7.46 -0.77
N ALA A 183 -24.41 7.17 -0.37
CA ALA A 183 -24.07 6.47 0.88
C ALA A 183 -23.75 7.44 2.01
#